data_d1402256586d74b83f01e5f37765c69a
#
_entry.id   d1402256586d74b83f01e5f37765c69a
#
_cell.length_a   1.000
_cell.length_b   1.000
_cell.length_c   1.000
_cell.angle_alpha   90.00
_cell.angle_beta   90.00
_cell.angle_gamma   90.00
#
_symmetry.space_group_name_H-M   'P 1'
#
loop_
_entity.id
_entity.type
_entity.pdbx_description
1 polymer ?
#
loop_
_entity_poly.entity_id
_entity_poly.type
_entity_poly.pdbx_seq_one_letter_code
_entity_poly.pdbx_strand_id
1 'polypeptide(L)'
;DPHSAYLPPKGFEDMQIQTRGEFGGLGIEVTMDKGLVKVIAPIDDTPAQRAGMLPNDLISHLDDEPVLGLTLAEAVERMRGQKGTDITLTVLREGEDEPLEITITRNIIRIRAVRHRVEGPRKNIAYIRLTTFNTQTTKNLKKAFSALPAEIGNKKLAGFIIDLRNNPGGLLTEAVSVSGTMLDRGEIVSTRGRQGRDSSRFTARRGDMAGGYPVIVMINGGSASASEIVAGALQDHHRAIIVGTRSFGKGSVQT
;
A
#
# COMPACT_ATOMS: atom_id res chain seq x y z
N ASP A 1 2.81 1.48 27.20
CA ASP A 1 3.11 2.22 25.97
C ASP A 1 1.76 2.49 25.26
N PRO A 2 1.44 3.75 24.89
CA PRO A 2 0.18 4.10 24.24
C PRO A 2 -0.01 3.46 22.85
N HIS A 3 1.04 2.86 22.31
CA HIS A 3 1.01 2.18 21.01
C HIS A 3 1.08 0.65 21.12
N SER A 4 1.15 0.10 22.33
CA SER A 4 1.09 -1.34 22.57
C SER A 4 -0.35 -1.78 22.76
N ALA A 5 -0.78 -2.82 22.07
CA ALA A 5 -2.12 -3.37 22.16
C ALA A 5 -2.09 -4.90 22.11
N TYR A 6 -3.03 -5.53 22.80
CA TYR A 6 -3.33 -6.93 22.58
C TYR A 6 -4.10 -7.07 21.27
N LEU A 7 -3.63 -7.94 20.40
CA LEU A 7 -4.32 -8.28 19.16
C LEU A 7 -5.06 -9.60 19.34
N PRO A 8 -6.40 -9.61 19.28
CA PRO A 8 -7.14 -10.87 19.16
C PRO A 8 -6.76 -11.57 17.84
N PRO A 9 -7.03 -12.89 17.69
CA PRO A 9 -6.60 -13.65 16.50
C PRO A 9 -6.88 -12.96 15.17
N LYS A 10 -8.08 -12.41 14.99
CA LYS A 10 -8.46 -11.64 13.79
C LYS A 10 -7.63 -10.37 13.60
N GLY A 11 -7.40 -9.60 14.65
CA GLY A 11 -6.56 -8.40 14.59
C GLY A 11 -5.10 -8.71 14.24
N PHE A 12 -4.61 -9.87 14.69
CA PHE A 12 -3.28 -10.36 14.33
C PHE A 12 -3.21 -10.76 12.85
N GLU A 13 -4.24 -11.42 12.33
CA GLU A 13 -4.35 -11.81 10.94
C GLU A 13 -4.40 -10.59 10.00
N ASP A 14 -5.22 -9.58 10.32
CA ASP A 14 -5.28 -8.32 9.59
C ASP A 14 -3.94 -7.57 9.61
N MET A 15 -3.25 -7.57 10.75
CA MET A 15 -1.89 -7.01 10.85
C MET A 15 -0.90 -7.77 9.94
N GLN A 16 -0.99 -9.10 9.90
CA GLN A 16 -0.15 -9.90 8.99
C GLN A 16 -0.43 -9.59 7.53
N ILE A 17 -1.70 -9.41 7.14
CA ILE A 17 -2.10 -9.02 5.78
C ILE A 17 -1.49 -7.66 5.43
N GLN A 18 -1.63 -6.67 6.30
CA GLN A 18 -1.04 -5.34 6.10
C GLN A 18 0.48 -5.40 5.97
N THR A 19 1.13 -6.21 6.80
CA THR A 19 2.58 -6.42 6.82
C THR A 19 3.08 -7.10 5.54
N ARG A 20 2.43 -8.19 5.13
CA ARG A 20 2.76 -8.92 3.89
C ARG A 20 2.38 -8.12 2.65
N GLY A 21 1.35 -7.28 2.75
CA GLY A 21 0.81 -6.52 1.63
C GLY A 21 0.06 -7.38 0.63
N GLU A 22 -0.40 -8.57 1.06
CA GLU A 22 -1.16 -9.50 0.23
C GLU A 22 -2.09 -10.37 1.07
N PHE A 23 -3.22 -10.77 0.47
CA PHE A 23 -4.22 -11.66 1.08
C PHE A 23 -4.94 -12.49 0.01
N GLY A 24 -5.51 -13.61 0.42
CA GLY A 24 -6.36 -14.41 -0.44
C GLY A 24 -7.77 -13.82 -0.54
N GLY A 25 -8.27 -13.61 -1.76
CA GLY A 25 -9.59 -13.01 -1.97
C GLY A 25 -9.93 -12.79 -3.44
N LEU A 26 -10.89 -11.91 -3.69
CA LEU A 26 -11.48 -11.67 -5.01
C LEU A 26 -10.86 -10.47 -5.72
N GLY A 27 -10.43 -9.44 -4.97
CA GLY A 27 -9.88 -8.21 -5.52
C GLY A 27 -10.96 -7.22 -5.95
N ILE A 28 -11.85 -6.88 -5.03
CA ILE A 28 -12.89 -5.84 -5.18
C ILE A 28 -12.82 -4.83 -4.05
N GLU A 29 -13.07 -3.57 -4.38
CA GLU A 29 -13.36 -2.54 -3.39
C GLU A 29 -14.88 -2.49 -3.18
N VAL A 30 -15.33 -2.56 -1.93
CA VAL A 30 -16.75 -2.68 -1.59
C VAL A 30 -17.18 -1.72 -0.49
N THR A 31 -18.47 -1.43 -0.44
CA THR A 31 -19.14 -0.71 0.64
C THR A 31 -20.50 -1.35 0.92
N MET A 32 -21.22 -0.87 1.95
CA MET A 32 -22.62 -1.27 2.16
C MET A 32 -23.56 -0.25 1.51
N ASP A 33 -24.58 -0.74 0.82
CA ASP A 33 -25.71 0.05 0.31
C ASP A 33 -27.03 -0.68 0.55
N LYS A 34 -27.91 -0.11 1.39
CA LYS A 34 -29.23 -0.66 1.74
C LYS A 34 -29.22 -2.12 2.20
N GLY A 35 -28.18 -2.50 2.97
CA GLY A 35 -28.02 -3.84 3.51
C GLY A 35 -27.40 -4.87 2.54
N LEU A 36 -27.03 -4.45 1.32
CA LEU A 36 -26.29 -5.26 0.36
C LEU A 36 -24.84 -4.79 0.25
N VAL A 37 -23.96 -5.67 -0.24
CA VAL A 37 -22.57 -5.31 -0.50
C VAL A 37 -22.47 -4.73 -1.92
N LYS A 38 -22.15 -3.43 -2.00
CA LYS A 38 -21.99 -2.72 -3.27
C LYS A 38 -20.53 -2.70 -3.72
N VAL A 39 -20.30 -3.11 -4.95
CA VAL A 39 -18.98 -3.00 -5.59
C VAL A 39 -18.71 -1.55 -5.98
N ILE A 40 -17.66 -0.95 -5.39
CA ILE A 40 -17.16 0.36 -5.80
C ILE A 40 -16.40 0.20 -7.11
N ALA A 41 -15.45 -0.73 -7.13
CA ALA A 41 -14.71 -1.10 -8.32
C ALA A 41 -14.02 -2.46 -8.15
N PRO A 42 -13.93 -3.31 -9.20
CA PRO A 42 -12.98 -4.39 -9.23
C PRO A 42 -11.55 -3.83 -9.38
N ILE A 43 -10.59 -4.46 -8.72
CA ILE A 43 -9.17 -4.12 -8.82
C ILE A 43 -8.60 -4.74 -10.10
N ASP A 44 -7.81 -3.98 -10.85
CA ASP A 44 -7.19 -4.46 -12.09
C ASP A 44 -6.35 -5.72 -11.86
N ASP A 45 -6.37 -6.62 -12.84
CA ASP A 45 -5.63 -7.89 -12.84
C ASP A 45 -6.02 -8.88 -11.73
N THR A 46 -7.21 -8.73 -11.15
CA THR A 46 -7.72 -9.61 -10.09
C THR A 46 -8.75 -10.62 -10.59
N PRO A 47 -9.06 -11.66 -9.80
CA PRO A 47 -10.11 -12.63 -10.14
C PRO A 47 -11.46 -11.99 -10.42
N ALA A 48 -11.88 -11.03 -9.60
CA ALA A 48 -13.17 -10.37 -9.76
C ALA A 48 -13.28 -9.62 -11.09
N GLN A 49 -12.24 -8.89 -11.50
CA GLN A 49 -12.22 -8.23 -12.80
C GLN A 49 -12.33 -9.24 -13.95
N ARG A 50 -11.58 -10.35 -13.86
CA ARG A 50 -11.61 -11.40 -14.89
C ARG A 50 -12.94 -12.13 -14.96
N ALA A 51 -13.65 -12.25 -13.83
CA ALA A 51 -14.99 -12.81 -13.75
C ALA A 51 -16.11 -11.86 -14.23
N GLY A 52 -15.76 -10.62 -14.61
CA GLY A 52 -16.72 -9.66 -15.13
C GLY A 52 -17.51 -8.90 -14.08
N MET A 53 -17.00 -8.77 -12.85
CA MET A 53 -17.57 -7.86 -11.85
C MET A 53 -17.47 -6.41 -12.33
N LEU A 54 -18.51 -5.62 -12.11
CA LEU A 54 -18.61 -4.23 -12.55
C LEU A 54 -18.81 -3.28 -11.36
N PRO A 55 -18.41 -1.99 -11.50
CA PRO A 55 -18.83 -0.96 -10.55
C PRO A 55 -20.35 -0.87 -10.43
N ASN A 56 -20.85 -0.65 -9.22
CA ASN A 56 -22.25 -0.63 -8.81
C ASN A 56 -22.97 -1.99 -8.76
N ASP A 57 -22.34 -3.09 -9.06
CA ASP A 57 -22.90 -4.41 -8.77
C ASP A 57 -23.30 -4.51 -7.28
N LEU A 58 -24.48 -5.03 -6.98
CA LEU A 58 -24.96 -5.28 -5.63
C LEU A 58 -24.91 -6.78 -5.36
N ILE A 59 -24.08 -7.21 -4.45
CA ILE A 59 -23.96 -8.59 -4.03
C ILE A 59 -25.01 -8.85 -2.94
N SER A 60 -25.91 -9.78 -3.20
CA SER A 60 -27.02 -10.18 -2.29
C SER A 60 -26.71 -11.45 -1.52
N HIS A 61 -25.94 -12.38 -2.09
CA HIS A 61 -25.53 -13.63 -1.44
C HIS A 61 -24.05 -13.92 -1.69
N LEU A 62 -23.46 -14.61 -0.72
CA LEU A 62 -22.10 -15.18 -0.78
C LEU A 62 -22.27 -16.68 -0.62
N ASP A 63 -21.98 -17.45 -1.67
CA ASP A 63 -22.49 -18.80 -1.86
C ASP A 63 -24.02 -18.75 -1.71
N ASP A 64 -24.63 -19.61 -0.93
CA ASP A 64 -26.09 -19.61 -0.70
C ASP A 64 -26.53 -18.75 0.50
N GLU A 65 -25.61 -18.04 1.16
CA GLU A 65 -25.89 -17.26 2.36
C GLU A 65 -26.16 -15.78 2.05
N PRO A 66 -27.29 -15.23 2.51
CA PRO A 66 -27.60 -13.81 2.28
C PRO A 66 -26.64 -12.90 3.02
N VAL A 67 -26.29 -11.77 2.39
CA VAL A 67 -25.45 -10.73 3.02
C VAL A 67 -26.28 -9.79 3.91
N LEU A 68 -27.59 -9.83 3.80
CA LEU A 68 -28.49 -8.99 4.58
C LEU A 68 -28.31 -9.28 6.08
N GLY A 69 -28.06 -8.22 6.86
CA GLY A 69 -27.80 -8.34 8.31
C GLY A 69 -26.31 -8.51 8.68
N LEU A 70 -25.44 -8.71 7.69
CA LEU A 70 -23.99 -8.68 7.91
C LEU A 70 -23.46 -7.25 7.98
N THR A 71 -22.43 -7.06 8.76
CA THR A 71 -21.56 -5.88 8.66
C THR A 71 -20.66 -6.01 7.43
N LEU A 72 -20.13 -4.88 6.94
CA LEU A 72 -19.16 -4.89 5.84
C LEU A 72 -17.93 -5.78 6.16
N ALA A 73 -17.46 -5.73 7.40
CA ALA A 73 -16.31 -6.54 7.83
C ALA A 73 -16.58 -8.04 7.77
N GLU A 74 -17.77 -8.48 8.17
CA GLU A 74 -18.18 -9.89 8.09
C GLU A 74 -18.34 -10.35 6.64
N ALA A 75 -18.94 -9.54 5.79
CA ALA A 75 -19.07 -9.86 4.37
C ALA A 75 -17.69 -9.94 3.68
N VAL A 76 -16.79 -8.99 3.96
CA VAL A 76 -15.40 -9.01 3.45
C VAL A 76 -14.68 -10.26 3.91
N GLU A 77 -14.84 -10.67 5.17
CA GLU A 77 -14.19 -11.87 5.71
C GLU A 77 -14.64 -13.14 4.99
N ARG A 78 -15.94 -13.27 4.70
CA ARG A 78 -16.47 -14.40 3.93
C ARG A 78 -15.99 -14.41 2.48
N MET A 79 -15.79 -13.23 1.88
CA MET A 79 -15.21 -13.10 0.53
C MET A 79 -13.72 -13.45 0.50
N ARG A 80 -12.98 -13.27 1.61
CA ARG A 80 -11.59 -13.73 1.76
C ARG A 80 -11.54 -15.26 1.81
N GLY A 81 -10.36 -15.83 1.63
CA GLY A 81 -10.13 -17.25 1.74
C GLY A 81 -8.84 -17.69 1.06
N GLN A 82 -8.57 -18.98 1.11
CA GLN A 82 -7.37 -19.55 0.55
C GLN A 82 -7.35 -19.41 -0.98
N LYS A 83 -6.16 -19.15 -1.52
CA LYS A 83 -5.95 -19.17 -2.97
C LYS A 83 -6.39 -20.51 -3.56
N GLY A 84 -7.16 -20.45 -4.64
CA GLY A 84 -7.64 -21.61 -5.37
C GLY A 84 -8.98 -22.16 -4.88
N THR A 85 -9.59 -21.59 -3.83
CA THR A 85 -10.96 -21.90 -3.44
C THR A 85 -11.95 -21.03 -4.19
N ASP A 86 -13.11 -21.55 -4.52
CA ASP A 86 -14.17 -20.82 -5.20
C ASP A 86 -15.13 -20.18 -4.22
N ILE A 87 -15.81 -19.13 -4.66
CA ILE A 87 -17.00 -18.53 -4.05
C ILE A 87 -17.95 -18.11 -5.16
N THR A 88 -19.24 -18.34 -4.98
CA THR A 88 -20.27 -17.86 -5.88
C THR A 88 -20.96 -16.64 -5.28
N LEU A 89 -21.03 -15.58 -6.09
CA LEU A 89 -21.69 -14.32 -5.72
C LEU A 89 -22.99 -14.20 -6.48
N THR A 90 -24.12 -14.01 -5.78
CA THR A 90 -25.37 -13.60 -6.41
C THR A 90 -25.39 -12.10 -6.53
N VAL A 91 -25.40 -11.59 -7.74
CA VAL A 91 -25.20 -10.18 -8.09
C VAL A 91 -26.44 -9.61 -8.74
N LEU A 92 -26.94 -8.52 -8.19
CA LEU A 92 -27.97 -7.68 -8.82
C LEU A 92 -27.27 -6.57 -9.59
N ARG A 93 -27.49 -6.52 -10.90
CA ARG A 93 -26.85 -5.55 -11.83
C ARG A 93 -27.91 -4.73 -12.52
N GLU A 94 -27.67 -3.43 -12.60
CA GLU A 94 -28.56 -2.52 -13.34
C GLU A 94 -28.59 -2.92 -14.83
N GLY A 95 -29.81 -3.09 -15.36
CA GLY A 95 -30.03 -3.53 -16.75
C GLY A 95 -30.17 -5.03 -16.95
N GLU A 96 -30.02 -5.84 -15.90
CA GLU A 96 -30.32 -7.28 -15.92
C GLU A 96 -31.63 -7.56 -15.17
N ASP A 97 -32.52 -8.34 -15.77
CA ASP A 97 -33.83 -8.66 -15.19
C ASP A 97 -33.72 -9.74 -14.10
N GLU A 98 -32.72 -10.59 -14.16
CA GLU A 98 -32.49 -11.69 -13.21
C GLU A 98 -31.15 -11.52 -12.49
N PRO A 99 -31.02 -12.01 -11.24
CA PRO A 99 -29.76 -12.05 -10.54
C PRO A 99 -28.70 -12.89 -11.29
N LEU A 100 -27.48 -12.39 -11.36
CA LEU A 100 -26.37 -13.10 -11.98
C LEU A 100 -25.63 -13.94 -10.94
N GLU A 101 -25.33 -15.18 -11.25
CA GLU A 101 -24.42 -16.01 -10.46
C GLU A 101 -23.01 -15.92 -11.04
N ILE A 102 -22.09 -15.35 -10.27
CA ILE A 102 -20.69 -15.16 -10.67
C ILE A 102 -19.79 -15.96 -9.73
N THR A 103 -19.28 -17.08 -10.21
CA THR A 103 -18.29 -17.86 -9.46
C THR A 103 -16.90 -17.32 -9.69
N ILE A 104 -16.17 -17.07 -8.60
CA ILE A 104 -14.84 -16.47 -8.62
C ILE A 104 -13.87 -17.36 -7.82
N THR A 105 -12.81 -17.83 -8.47
CA THR A 105 -11.71 -18.52 -7.80
C THR A 105 -10.82 -17.52 -7.10
N ARG A 106 -10.71 -17.60 -5.77
CA ARG A 106 -9.85 -16.72 -4.95
C ARG A 106 -8.39 -16.82 -5.37
N ASN A 107 -7.72 -15.69 -5.36
CA ASN A 107 -6.28 -15.63 -5.63
C ASN A 107 -5.60 -14.66 -4.66
N ILE A 108 -4.27 -14.62 -4.68
CA ILE A 108 -3.51 -13.64 -3.92
C ILE A 108 -3.74 -12.25 -4.51
N ILE A 109 -4.35 -11.39 -3.71
CA ILE A 109 -4.57 -9.97 -4.01
C ILE A 109 -3.43 -9.18 -3.36
N ARG A 110 -2.72 -8.39 -4.17
CA ARG A 110 -1.60 -7.57 -3.68
C ARG A 110 -2.02 -6.14 -3.44
N ILE A 111 -1.75 -5.65 -2.24
CA ILE A 111 -1.99 -4.25 -1.88
C ILE A 111 -0.97 -3.40 -2.65
N ARG A 112 -1.45 -2.48 -3.48
CA ARG A 112 -0.58 -1.56 -4.25
C ARG A 112 0.02 -0.51 -3.32
N ALA A 113 1.13 -0.85 -2.66
CA ALA A 113 1.88 0.06 -1.80
C ALA A 113 2.56 1.20 -2.57
N VAL A 114 2.81 1.02 -3.87
CA VAL A 114 3.49 1.98 -4.75
C VAL A 114 2.64 2.26 -5.97
N ARG A 115 2.38 3.54 -6.22
CA ARG A 115 1.75 4.04 -7.45
C ARG A 115 2.72 5.02 -8.10
N HIS A 116 2.82 5.02 -9.42
CA HIS A 116 3.71 5.94 -10.12
C HIS A 116 3.07 6.45 -11.41
N ARG A 117 3.54 7.60 -11.87
CA ARG A 117 3.15 8.21 -13.13
C ARG A 117 4.13 9.31 -13.52
N VAL A 118 4.08 9.71 -14.76
CA VAL A 118 4.84 10.86 -15.26
C VAL A 118 4.02 12.14 -15.07
N GLU A 119 4.64 13.16 -14.51
CA GLU A 119 4.01 14.44 -14.17
C GLU A 119 4.76 15.64 -14.77
N GLY A 120 4.21 16.83 -14.48
CA GLY A 120 4.73 18.13 -14.89
C GLY A 120 4.31 18.57 -16.30
N PRO A 121 4.41 19.87 -16.60
CA PRO A 121 3.99 20.44 -17.89
C PRO A 121 4.71 19.84 -19.09
N ARG A 122 5.98 19.46 -18.88
CA ARG A 122 6.83 18.84 -19.91
C ARG A 122 6.76 17.32 -19.91
N LYS A 123 5.97 16.71 -19.02
CA LYS A 123 5.91 15.26 -18.82
C LYS A 123 7.31 14.65 -18.62
N ASN A 124 8.06 15.21 -17.70
CA ASN A 124 9.45 14.81 -17.41
C ASN A 124 9.78 14.76 -15.90
N ILE A 125 8.77 14.70 -15.05
CA ILE A 125 8.90 14.51 -13.61
C ILE A 125 8.41 13.11 -13.29
N ALA A 126 9.22 12.32 -12.60
CA ALA A 126 8.86 10.99 -12.10
C ALA A 126 8.16 11.13 -10.74
N TYR A 127 6.83 10.92 -10.70
CA TYR A 127 6.05 10.95 -9.47
C TYR A 127 5.81 9.53 -8.97
N ILE A 128 6.14 9.29 -7.70
CA ILE A 128 5.99 8.00 -7.03
C ILE A 128 5.29 8.24 -5.69
N ARG A 129 4.14 7.60 -5.47
CA ARG A 129 3.41 7.63 -4.21
C ARG A 129 3.58 6.31 -3.47
N LEU A 130 3.99 6.39 -2.22
CA LEU A 130 4.02 5.27 -1.29
C LEU A 130 2.83 5.41 -0.32
N THR A 131 1.96 4.42 -0.29
CA THR A 131 0.75 4.46 0.56
C THR A 131 0.93 3.72 1.89
N THR A 132 1.87 2.79 1.96
CA THR A 132 2.24 2.02 3.14
C THR A 132 3.63 1.40 2.97
N PHE A 133 4.21 0.89 4.05
CA PHE A 133 5.48 0.15 4.04
C PHE A 133 5.25 -1.32 4.40
N ASN A 134 4.97 -2.14 3.40
CA ASN A 134 4.85 -3.61 3.50
C ASN A 134 5.97 -4.31 2.73
N THR A 135 6.07 -5.63 2.80
CA THR A 135 7.15 -6.43 2.18
C THR A 135 7.28 -6.28 0.66
N GLN A 136 6.29 -5.66 0.00
CA GLN A 136 6.31 -5.42 -1.45
C GLN A 136 6.79 -4.00 -1.82
N THR A 137 6.90 -3.09 -0.84
CA THR A 137 7.11 -1.66 -1.10
C THR A 137 8.44 -1.39 -1.80
N THR A 138 9.55 -1.88 -1.26
CA THR A 138 10.88 -1.66 -1.86
C THR A 138 10.98 -2.27 -3.25
N LYS A 139 10.45 -3.49 -3.44
CA LYS A 139 10.44 -4.16 -4.74
C LYS A 139 9.68 -3.35 -5.79
N ASN A 140 8.50 -2.85 -5.43
CA ASN A 140 7.66 -2.07 -6.35
C ASN A 140 8.23 -0.66 -6.58
N LEU A 141 8.87 -0.05 -5.57
CA LEU A 141 9.59 1.21 -5.72
C LEU A 141 10.73 1.08 -6.74
N LYS A 142 11.56 0.03 -6.63
CA LYS A 142 12.64 -0.24 -7.61
C LYS A 142 12.11 -0.41 -9.02
N LYS A 143 10.98 -1.09 -9.20
CA LYS A 143 10.32 -1.18 -10.50
C LYS A 143 9.90 0.19 -11.03
N ALA A 144 9.33 1.06 -10.17
CA ALA A 144 8.93 2.41 -10.56
C ALA A 144 10.13 3.27 -10.99
N PHE A 145 11.26 3.20 -10.25
CA PHE A 145 12.51 3.88 -10.63
C PHE A 145 13.03 3.42 -11.99
N SER A 146 12.87 2.15 -12.34
CA SER A 146 13.32 1.61 -13.63
C SER A 146 12.33 1.93 -14.78
N ALA A 147 11.02 1.93 -14.51
CA ALA A 147 9.99 2.15 -15.52
C ALA A 147 9.86 3.64 -15.93
N LEU A 148 9.86 4.55 -14.97
CA LEU A 148 9.57 5.96 -15.22
C LEU A 148 10.53 6.66 -16.19
N PRO A 149 11.86 6.44 -16.17
CA PRO A 149 12.75 6.99 -17.20
C PRO A 149 12.41 6.50 -18.60
N ALA A 150 12.00 5.24 -18.75
CA ALA A 150 11.58 4.69 -20.05
C ALA A 150 10.24 5.31 -20.53
N GLU A 151 9.28 5.52 -19.61
CA GLU A 151 8.01 6.21 -19.90
C GLU A 151 8.22 7.69 -20.30
N ILE A 152 9.19 8.37 -19.67
CA ILE A 152 9.58 9.73 -20.02
C ILE A 152 10.23 9.77 -21.42
N GLY A 153 10.92 8.72 -21.80
CA GLY A 153 11.53 8.54 -23.12
C GLY A 153 12.63 9.55 -23.39
N ASN A 154 12.61 10.14 -24.59
CA ASN A 154 13.64 11.10 -25.04
C ASN A 154 13.62 12.45 -24.31
N LYS A 155 12.67 12.71 -23.41
CA LYS A 155 12.61 13.93 -22.62
C LYS A 155 13.64 13.83 -21.49
N LYS A 156 14.35 14.91 -21.23
CA LYS A 156 15.28 14.94 -20.10
C LYS A 156 14.52 14.89 -18.78
N LEU A 157 14.73 13.82 -18.00
CA LEU A 157 14.20 13.69 -16.63
C LEU A 157 14.62 14.89 -15.79
N ALA A 158 13.66 15.56 -15.15
CA ALA A 158 13.90 16.70 -14.28
C ALA A 158 14.20 16.30 -12.84
N GLY A 159 13.59 15.22 -12.36
CA GLY A 159 13.75 14.70 -11.01
C GLY A 159 12.60 13.81 -10.57
N PHE A 160 12.63 13.45 -9.31
CA PHE A 160 11.66 12.54 -8.67
C PHE A 160 10.87 13.27 -7.59
N ILE A 161 9.59 12.94 -7.49
CA ILE A 161 8.72 13.30 -6.36
C ILE A 161 8.32 11.99 -5.66
N ILE A 162 8.65 11.88 -4.38
CA ILE A 162 8.23 10.78 -3.51
C ILE A 162 7.11 11.31 -2.61
N ASP A 163 5.89 10.85 -2.80
CA ASP A 163 4.73 11.30 -2.03
C ASP A 163 4.42 10.32 -0.89
N LEU A 164 4.65 10.77 0.34
CA LEU A 164 4.38 10.05 1.59
C LEU A 164 3.17 10.63 2.34
N ARG A 165 2.40 11.51 1.75
CA ARG A 165 1.22 12.10 2.40
C ARG A 165 0.18 11.04 2.70
N ASN A 166 -0.40 11.08 3.91
CA ASN A 166 -1.36 10.11 4.43
C ASN A 166 -0.81 8.67 4.45
N ASN A 167 0.50 8.51 4.58
CA ASN A 167 1.14 7.20 4.76
C ASN A 167 1.48 7.01 6.24
N PRO A 168 0.75 6.16 6.99
CA PRO A 168 0.94 5.98 8.43
C PRO A 168 2.22 5.21 8.79
N GLY A 169 2.98 4.77 7.79
CA GLY A 169 4.20 3.99 7.98
C GLY A 169 4.03 2.51 7.63
N GLY A 170 4.59 1.65 8.47
CA GLY A 170 4.64 0.20 8.32
C GLY A 170 5.98 -0.37 8.77
N LEU A 171 6.52 -1.33 8.04
CA LEU A 171 7.73 -2.05 8.42
C LEU A 171 8.99 -1.16 8.47
N LEU A 172 9.71 -1.21 9.59
CA LEU A 172 11.01 -0.56 9.75
C LEU A 172 12.01 -1.02 8.69
N THR A 173 12.05 -2.31 8.41
CA THR A 173 12.95 -2.90 7.39
C THR A 173 12.69 -2.35 6.00
N GLU A 174 11.43 -2.07 5.67
CA GLU A 174 11.07 -1.45 4.40
C GLU A 174 11.44 0.05 4.37
N ALA A 175 11.28 0.78 5.49
CA ALA A 175 11.75 2.17 5.56
C ALA A 175 13.26 2.26 5.33
N VAL A 176 14.03 1.38 5.96
CA VAL A 176 15.48 1.28 5.75
C VAL A 176 15.81 0.96 4.29
N SER A 177 15.14 -0.04 3.71
CA SER A 177 15.37 -0.46 2.33
C SER A 177 14.99 0.63 1.33
N VAL A 178 13.85 1.31 1.52
CA VAL A 178 13.39 2.44 0.68
C VAL A 178 14.37 3.61 0.75
N SER A 179 14.79 4.02 1.96
CA SER A 179 15.82 5.07 2.12
C SER A 179 17.12 4.69 1.42
N GLY A 180 17.55 3.44 1.58
CA GLY A 180 18.74 2.90 0.94
C GLY A 180 18.69 2.83 -0.58
N THR A 181 17.49 2.92 -1.22
CA THR A 181 17.39 3.03 -2.69
C THR A 181 17.80 4.41 -3.20
N MET A 182 17.87 5.42 -2.34
CA MET A 182 18.16 6.81 -2.69
C MET A 182 19.39 7.37 -1.98
N LEU A 183 20.07 6.57 -1.16
CA LEU A 183 21.27 6.94 -0.41
C LEU A 183 22.41 5.99 -0.73
N ASP A 184 23.62 6.52 -0.93
CA ASP A 184 24.83 5.72 -1.18
C ASP A 184 25.54 5.29 0.10
N ARG A 185 25.37 6.02 1.18
CA ARG A 185 26.06 5.81 2.47
C ARG A 185 25.38 6.58 3.60
N GLY A 186 25.80 6.29 4.81
CA GLY A 186 25.40 6.97 6.04
C GLY A 186 24.30 6.27 6.80
N GLU A 187 24.02 6.75 8.00
CA GLU A 187 23.00 6.21 8.87
C GLU A 187 21.61 6.61 8.36
N ILE A 188 20.70 5.65 8.32
CA ILE A 188 19.29 5.87 7.98
C ILE A 188 18.49 6.10 9.25
N VAL A 189 18.64 5.21 10.22
CA VAL A 189 17.92 5.27 11.50
C VAL A 189 18.68 4.43 12.54
N SER A 190 18.60 4.83 13.79
CA SER A 190 19.00 4.01 14.93
C SER A 190 17.82 3.83 15.89
N THR A 191 17.72 2.63 16.47
CA THR A 191 16.79 2.32 17.55
C THR A 191 17.55 2.17 18.86
N ARG A 192 16.96 2.62 19.96
CA ARG A 192 17.53 2.49 21.30
C ARG A 192 16.48 1.94 22.24
N GLY A 193 16.74 0.78 22.82
CA GLY A 193 15.91 0.24 23.90
C GLY A 193 16.22 0.86 25.26
N ARG A 194 15.43 0.50 26.25
CA ARG A 194 15.63 0.95 27.64
C ARG A 194 16.98 0.50 28.21
N GLN A 195 17.47 -0.66 27.81
CA GLN A 195 18.80 -1.16 28.11
C GLN A 195 19.69 -0.94 26.91
N GLY A 196 20.90 -0.39 27.11
CA GLY A 196 21.81 -0.05 26.01
C GLY A 196 22.21 -1.22 25.09
N ARG A 197 21.92 -2.45 25.48
CA ARG A 197 22.09 -3.67 24.69
C ARG A 197 21.11 -3.81 23.53
N ASP A 198 19.96 -3.13 23.60
CA ASP A 198 18.87 -3.23 22.60
C ASP A 198 18.95 -2.10 21.57
N SER A 199 20.17 -1.72 21.21
CA SER A 199 20.39 -0.66 20.22
C SER A 199 20.73 -1.26 18.86
N SER A 200 20.06 -0.80 17.83
CA SER A 200 20.34 -1.18 16.44
C SER A 200 20.58 0.05 15.59
N ARG A 201 21.54 -0.03 14.67
CA ARG A 201 21.85 1.03 13.72
C ARG A 201 21.72 0.50 12.31
N PHE A 202 20.97 1.18 11.48
CA PHE A 202 20.75 0.84 10.08
C PHE A 202 21.41 1.89 9.19
N THR A 203 22.24 1.42 8.25
CA THR A 203 23.01 2.27 7.35
C THR A 203 22.68 1.97 5.90
N ALA A 204 22.76 2.99 5.05
CA ALA A 204 22.60 2.85 3.62
C ALA A 204 23.77 2.06 3.02
N ARG A 205 23.45 1.25 2.01
CA ARG A 205 24.42 0.59 1.15
C ARG A 205 24.41 1.27 -0.21
N ARG A 206 25.54 1.28 -0.90
CA ARG A 206 25.70 1.91 -2.22
C ARG A 206 24.57 1.58 -3.18
N GLY A 207 23.96 2.58 -3.81
CA GLY A 207 22.93 2.34 -4.81
C GLY A 207 21.85 3.41 -4.94
N ASP A 208 22.21 4.70 -5.10
CA ASP A 208 21.25 5.76 -5.41
C ASP A 208 20.58 5.51 -6.78
N MET A 209 19.37 4.93 -6.77
CA MET A 209 18.58 4.65 -7.98
C MET A 209 18.03 5.93 -8.64
N ALA A 210 17.96 7.04 -7.90
CA ALA A 210 17.63 8.34 -8.48
C ALA A 210 18.79 8.93 -9.26
N GLY A 211 19.99 8.30 -9.26
CA GLY A 211 21.11 8.64 -10.12
C GLY A 211 21.60 10.08 -9.98
N GLY A 212 21.53 10.66 -8.77
CA GLY A 212 21.89 12.05 -8.51
C GLY A 212 20.84 13.09 -8.99
N TYR A 213 19.75 12.67 -9.63
CA TYR A 213 18.65 13.59 -9.97
C TYR A 213 18.03 14.21 -8.70
N PRO A 214 17.51 15.45 -8.78
CA PRO A 214 16.78 16.08 -7.68
C PRO A 214 15.64 15.17 -7.17
N VAL A 215 15.48 15.11 -5.85
CA VAL A 215 14.38 14.38 -5.18
C VAL A 215 13.63 15.36 -4.28
N ILE A 216 12.31 15.34 -4.38
CA ILE A 216 11.39 16.02 -3.46
C ILE A 216 10.61 14.94 -2.72
N VAL A 217 10.50 15.07 -1.39
CA VAL A 217 9.64 14.23 -0.58
C VAL A 217 8.48 15.06 -0.06
N MET A 218 7.26 14.61 -0.31
CA MET A 218 6.04 15.26 0.15
C MET A 218 5.49 14.58 1.40
N ILE A 219 5.24 15.34 2.46
CA ILE A 219 4.69 14.85 3.73
C ILE A 219 3.52 15.71 4.20
N ASN A 220 2.71 15.16 5.12
CA ASN A 220 1.67 15.90 5.85
C ASN A 220 1.44 15.28 7.25
N GLY A 221 0.45 15.79 7.99
CA GLY A 221 0.10 15.27 9.32
C GLY A 221 -0.30 13.79 9.37
N GLY A 222 -0.61 13.16 8.23
CA GLY A 222 -0.85 11.72 8.12
C GLY A 222 0.40 10.90 7.79
N SER A 223 1.57 11.53 7.63
CA SER A 223 2.86 10.85 7.44
C SER A 223 3.45 10.50 8.79
N ALA A 224 3.62 9.20 9.08
CA ALA A 224 4.06 8.74 10.40
C ALA A 224 5.10 7.61 10.31
N SER A 225 5.89 7.42 11.38
CA SER A 225 6.75 6.24 11.61
C SER A 225 7.72 5.99 10.44
N ALA A 226 7.57 4.89 9.67
CA ALA A 226 8.40 4.56 8.52
C ALA A 226 8.50 5.70 7.49
N SER A 227 7.42 6.46 7.27
CA SER A 227 7.42 7.65 6.41
C SER A 227 8.34 8.73 6.94
N GLU A 228 8.37 8.93 8.26
CA GLU A 228 9.24 9.91 8.92
C GLU A 228 10.71 9.48 8.89
N ILE A 229 10.98 8.17 8.97
CA ILE A 229 12.34 7.63 8.79
C ILE A 229 12.86 7.96 7.39
N VAL A 230 12.06 7.70 6.35
CA VAL A 230 12.46 7.99 4.96
C VAL A 230 12.67 9.49 4.75
N ALA A 231 11.71 10.32 5.19
CA ALA A 231 11.82 11.77 5.04
C ALA A 231 13.02 12.34 5.81
N GLY A 232 13.20 11.93 7.08
CA GLY A 232 14.30 12.38 7.94
C GLY A 232 15.66 11.95 7.37
N ALA A 233 15.82 10.68 7.01
CA ALA A 233 17.08 10.20 6.45
C ALA A 233 17.47 10.94 5.17
N LEU A 234 16.54 11.16 4.24
CA LEU A 234 16.81 11.88 3.01
C LEU A 234 17.09 13.39 3.25
N GLN A 235 16.45 13.98 4.26
CA GLN A 235 16.68 15.36 4.68
C GLN A 235 18.08 15.52 5.30
N ASP A 236 18.43 14.70 6.27
CA ASP A 236 19.69 14.79 7.03
C ASP A 236 20.91 14.55 6.12
N HIS A 237 20.75 13.68 5.12
CA HIS A 237 21.79 13.48 4.11
C HIS A 237 21.76 14.48 2.95
N HIS A 238 20.92 15.53 3.03
CA HIS A 238 20.73 16.53 1.97
C HIS A 238 20.43 15.91 0.60
N ARG A 239 19.80 14.73 0.61
CA ARG A 239 19.47 13.99 -0.61
C ARG A 239 18.15 14.46 -1.23
N ALA A 240 17.22 14.92 -0.40
CA ALA A 240 15.92 15.41 -0.85
C ALA A 240 15.52 16.71 -0.16
N ILE A 241 14.66 17.46 -0.84
CA ILE A 241 13.93 18.60 -0.27
C ILE A 241 12.61 18.09 0.27
N ILE A 242 12.32 18.34 1.55
CA ILE A 242 11.07 17.96 2.17
C ILE A 242 10.05 19.08 2.00
N VAL A 243 8.87 18.76 1.48
CA VAL A 243 7.79 19.72 1.18
C VAL A 243 6.49 19.27 1.80
N GLY A 244 5.74 20.19 2.36
CA GLY A 244 4.41 19.93 2.93
C GLY A 244 4.22 20.52 4.32
N THR A 245 3.45 19.85 5.15
CA THR A 245 3.18 20.25 6.53
C THR A 245 3.88 19.30 7.51
N ARG A 246 3.92 19.69 8.79
CA ARG A 246 4.49 18.86 9.87
C ARG A 246 3.92 17.44 9.83
N SER A 247 4.80 16.44 9.97
CA SER A 247 4.45 15.02 10.09
C SER A 247 3.85 14.70 11.46
N PHE A 248 3.41 13.47 11.66
CA PHE A 248 2.71 13.01 12.87
C PHE A 248 3.61 13.05 14.12
N GLY A 249 4.86 12.62 14.02
CA GLY A 249 5.81 12.61 15.16
C GLY A 249 5.84 11.28 15.93
N LYS A 250 5.67 10.13 15.26
CA LYS A 250 5.78 8.81 15.88
C LYS A 250 7.23 8.31 15.89
N GLY A 251 7.93 8.50 17.03
CA GLY A 251 9.32 8.08 17.22
C GLY A 251 9.52 6.73 17.94
N SER A 252 8.49 5.90 18.09
CA SER A 252 8.57 4.58 18.73
C SER A 252 8.42 3.43 17.75
N VAL A 253 9.15 2.32 18.01
CA VAL A 253 9.05 1.07 17.26
C VAL A 253 8.49 0.00 18.18
N GLN A 254 7.44 -0.70 17.73
CA GLN A 254 6.89 -1.89 18.37
C GLN A 254 7.48 -3.13 17.71
N THR A 255 7.80 -4.13 18.54
CA THR A 255 8.33 -5.45 18.13
C THR A 255 7.45 -6.56 18.68
#